data_663ddf12ae9cb102848373c8e743c747
#
_entry.id   663ddf12ae9cb102848373c8e743c747
#
_cell.length_a   1.000
_cell.length_b   1.000
_cell.length_c   1.000
_cell.angle_alpha   90.00
_cell.angle_beta   90.00
_cell.angle_gamma   90.00
#
_symmetry.space_group_name_H-M   'P 1'
#
loop_
_entity.id
_entity.type
_entity.pdbx_description
1 polymer ?
#
loop_
_entity_poly.entity_id
_entity_poly.type
_entity_poly.pdbx_seq_one_letter_code
_entity_poly.pdbx_strand_id
1 'polypeptide(L)'
;MNDRARRREAKTLKQELPYPYNQDLSAVLRNLNRRTPFGRRRQANDPVTAAYLFAAARLIQRNLGPGASRSPADPEDPDAIERPLLSFLSQRAVAAEVDHNPPPFHRVGRVSTMRERWRHQSGFIADVLRFGLWAWHYPAAHQDEAADAREEAIGGPDPVRGIHRLCYWDVTRLLRTPMFRLGLVAAAQAEGDALVREAISERHQTNTPHWKRFYQEFLQAHGLRLRPGTSLDECADLLAAVADGLVVRALADPQAPVFDHAQRRSLLGTAALALIAGCVVREGEAGATPLEQVVRDMAGKVPAAPGARTA
;
A
#
# COMPACT_ATOMS: atom_id res chain seq x y z
N MET A 1 -33.05 -21.05 -20.57
CA MET A 1 -32.45 -21.20 -19.23
C MET A 1 -33.01 -20.12 -18.32
N ASN A 2 -33.68 -20.50 -17.20
CA ASN A 2 -34.41 -19.59 -16.30
C ASN A 2 -33.41 -18.70 -15.54
N ASP A 3 -33.75 -17.44 -15.24
CA ASP A 3 -32.91 -16.47 -14.51
C ASP A 3 -32.46 -17.00 -13.12
N ARG A 4 -33.30 -17.81 -12.46
CA ARG A 4 -32.95 -18.52 -11.21
C ARG A 4 -31.82 -19.55 -11.38
N ALA A 5 -31.78 -20.28 -12.49
CA ALA A 5 -30.74 -21.26 -12.76
C ALA A 5 -29.41 -20.57 -13.01
N ARG A 6 -29.39 -19.49 -13.83
CA ARG A 6 -28.21 -18.65 -14.06
C ARG A 6 -27.66 -18.04 -12.78
N ARG A 7 -28.52 -17.60 -11.86
CA ARG A 7 -28.09 -17.04 -10.56
C ARG A 7 -27.46 -18.08 -9.65
N ARG A 8 -27.99 -19.32 -9.64
CA ARG A 8 -27.41 -20.43 -8.86
C ARG A 8 -26.05 -20.80 -9.40
N GLU A 9 -25.93 -20.97 -10.73
CA GLU A 9 -24.67 -21.26 -11.41
C GLU A 9 -23.60 -20.18 -11.15
N ALA A 10 -23.94 -18.90 -11.29
CA ALA A 10 -23.03 -17.81 -11.00
C ALA A 10 -22.57 -17.77 -9.53
N LYS A 11 -23.47 -18.12 -8.58
CA LYS A 11 -23.12 -18.22 -7.17
C LYS A 11 -22.18 -19.38 -6.89
N THR A 12 -22.39 -20.53 -7.51
CA THR A 12 -21.52 -21.70 -7.38
C THR A 12 -20.14 -21.39 -7.97
N LEU A 13 -20.09 -20.87 -9.19
CA LEU A 13 -18.83 -20.46 -9.84
C LEU A 13 -18.04 -19.46 -9.00
N LYS A 14 -18.73 -18.50 -8.34
CA LYS A 14 -18.04 -17.55 -7.47
C LYS A 14 -17.42 -18.21 -6.25
N GLN A 15 -18.08 -19.21 -5.66
CA GLN A 15 -17.55 -19.95 -4.51
C GLN A 15 -16.33 -20.79 -4.86
N GLU A 16 -16.19 -21.20 -6.11
CA GLU A 16 -15.02 -21.94 -6.63
C GLU A 16 -13.82 -21.04 -6.90
N LEU A 17 -14.01 -19.70 -6.97
CA LEU A 17 -12.90 -18.78 -7.19
C LEU A 17 -11.95 -18.78 -5.98
N PRO A 18 -10.64 -18.63 -6.21
CA PRO A 18 -9.69 -18.49 -5.12
C PRO A 18 -9.90 -17.17 -4.36
N TYR A 19 -9.48 -17.16 -3.11
CA TYR A 19 -9.40 -15.94 -2.33
C TYR A 19 -8.45 -14.93 -3.03
N PRO A 20 -8.78 -13.62 -3.08
CA PRO A 20 -9.95 -12.94 -2.48
C PRO A 20 -11.16 -12.81 -3.42
N TYR A 21 -11.13 -13.42 -4.61
CA TYR A 21 -12.15 -13.26 -5.64
C TYR A 21 -13.49 -13.91 -5.28
N ASN A 22 -13.51 -14.82 -4.33
CA ASN A 22 -14.73 -15.46 -3.79
C ASN A 22 -15.47 -14.62 -2.74
N GLN A 23 -14.87 -13.50 -2.29
CA GLN A 23 -15.44 -12.64 -1.25
C GLN A 23 -16.51 -11.67 -1.78
N ASP A 24 -17.30 -11.04 -0.90
CA ASP A 24 -18.22 -9.95 -1.29
C ASP A 24 -17.42 -8.69 -1.60
N LEU A 25 -17.32 -8.35 -2.90
CA LEU A 25 -16.57 -7.21 -3.39
C LEU A 25 -17.42 -5.92 -3.47
N SER A 26 -18.67 -5.94 -3.01
CA SER A 26 -19.59 -4.80 -3.19
C SER A 26 -19.20 -3.55 -2.40
N ALA A 27 -18.46 -3.70 -1.31
CA ALA A 27 -17.92 -2.57 -0.54
C ALA A 27 -16.63 -2.01 -1.14
N VAL A 28 -15.93 -2.82 -1.96
CA VAL A 28 -14.63 -2.51 -2.55
C VAL A 28 -14.77 -1.85 -3.91
N LEU A 29 -15.64 -2.42 -4.78
CA LEU A 29 -15.84 -1.94 -6.15
C LEU A 29 -16.96 -0.88 -6.17
N ARG A 30 -16.59 0.39 -6.22
CA ARG A 30 -17.51 1.52 -6.12
C ARG A 30 -17.89 2.15 -7.45
N ASN A 31 -17.05 1.94 -8.48
CA ASN A 31 -17.20 2.59 -9.79
C ASN A 31 -17.89 1.72 -10.85
N LEU A 32 -18.57 0.66 -10.41
CA LEU A 32 -19.33 -0.18 -11.32
C LEU A 32 -20.53 0.56 -11.91
N ASN A 33 -20.73 0.40 -13.23
CA ASN A 33 -21.73 1.10 -14.00
C ASN A 33 -23.15 0.52 -13.78
N ARG A 34 -23.71 0.67 -12.58
CA ARG A 34 -25.09 0.30 -12.24
C ARG A 34 -25.71 1.38 -11.37
N ARG A 35 -26.95 1.77 -11.72
CA ARG A 35 -27.67 2.84 -11.00
C ARG A 35 -28.14 2.43 -9.62
N THR A 36 -28.54 1.16 -9.43
CA THR A 36 -29.12 0.68 -8.17
C THR A 36 -28.06 0.00 -7.29
N PRO A 37 -28.15 0.14 -5.94
CA PRO A 37 -27.25 -0.55 -5.02
C PRO A 37 -27.28 -2.08 -5.21
N PHE A 38 -28.45 -2.66 -5.42
CA PHE A 38 -28.60 -4.09 -5.70
C PHE A 38 -27.91 -4.50 -6.99
N GLY A 39 -28.04 -3.70 -8.06
CA GLY A 39 -27.37 -3.95 -9.33
C GLY A 39 -25.83 -3.88 -9.20
N ARG A 40 -25.31 -2.90 -8.44
CA ARG A 40 -23.87 -2.79 -8.15
C ARG A 40 -23.37 -3.99 -7.37
N ARG A 41 -24.06 -4.37 -6.28
CA ARG A 41 -23.70 -5.55 -5.48
C ARG A 41 -23.66 -6.83 -6.31
N ARG A 42 -24.67 -7.03 -7.16
CA ARG A 42 -24.72 -8.19 -8.07
C ARG A 42 -23.55 -8.17 -9.05
N GLN A 43 -23.25 -7.02 -9.66
CA GLN A 43 -22.17 -6.90 -10.62
C GLN A 43 -20.79 -7.02 -9.97
N ALA A 44 -20.59 -6.50 -8.76
CA ALA A 44 -19.35 -6.66 -8.00
C ALA A 44 -19.04 -8.14 -7.70
N ASN A 45 -20.10 -8.92 -7.50
CA ASN A 45 -20.02 -10.33 -7.16
C ASN A 45 -20.18 -11.29 -8.36
N ASP A 46 -20.16 -10.76 -9.57
CA ASP A 46 -20.24 -11.54 -10.81
C ASP A 46 -18.86 -12.19 -11.11
N PRO A 47 -18.79 -13.52 -11.41
CA PRO A 47 -17.54 -14.19 -11.79
C PRO A 47 -16.80 -13.51 -12.95
N VAL A 48 -17.55 -12.88 -13.87
CA VAL A 48 -16.94 -12.13 -14.98
C VAL A 48 -16.23 -10.87 -14.47
N THR A 49 -16.75 -10.18 -13.45
CA THR A 49 -16.05 -9.06 -12.82
C THR A 49 -14.75 -9.51 -12.17
N ALA A 50 -14.78 -10.64 -11.46
CA ALA A 50 -13.58 -11.26 -10.89
C ALA A 50 -12.54 -11.61 -11.96
N ALA A 51 -12.96 -12.08 -13.12
CA ALA A 51 -12.05 -12.40 -14.23
C ALA A 51 -11.29 -11.18 -14.76
N TYR A 52 -11.96 -10.02 -14.88
CA TYR A 52 -11.28 -8.77 -15.28
C TYR A 52 -10.33 -8.25 -14.20
N LEU A 53 -10.69 -8.36 -12.92
CA LEU A 53 -9.79 -8.00 -11.81
C LEU A 53 -8.56 -8.92 -11.77
N PHE A 54 -8.75 -10.21 -12.00
CA PHE A 54 -7.64 -11.17 -12.04
C PHE A 54 -6.70 -10.90 -13.22
N ALA A 55 -7.25 -10.64 -14.42
CA ALA A 55 -6.48 -10.26 -15.60
C ALA A 55 -5.68 -8.96 -15.36
N ALA A 56 -6.30 -7.96 -14.73
CA ALA A 56 -5.61 -6.73 -14.36
C ALA A 56 -4.48 -7.00 -13.36
N ALA A 57 -4.70 -7.82 -12.33
CA ALA A 57 -3.67 -8.18 -11.35
C ALA A 57 -2.47 -8.87 -12.02
N ARG A 58 -2.71 -9.75 -13.00
CA ARG A 58 -1.64 -10.40 -13.79
C ARG A 58 -0.85 -9.39 -14.61
N LEU A 59 -1.53 -8.46 -15.29
CA LEU A 59 -0.87 -7.38 -16.04
C LEU A 59 -0.04 -6.49 -15.13
N ILE A 60 -0.55 -6.16 -13.94
CA ILE A 60 0.18 -5.37 -12.94
C ILE A 60 1.39 -6.16 -12.45
N GLN A 61 1.24 -7.45 -12.13
CA GLN A 61 2.36 -8.30 -11.73
C GLN A 61 3.43 -8.38 -12.81
N ARG A 62 3.05 -8.51 -14.07
CA ARG A 62 3.98 -8.60 -15.21
C ARG A 62 4.72 -7.29 -15.48
N ASN A 63 4.04 -6.15 -15.34
CA ASN A 63 4.59 -4.84 -15.71
C ASN A 63 5.21 -4.07 -14.53
N LEU A 64 4.75 -4.33 -13.31
CA LEU A 64 5.18 -3.62 -12.09
C LEU A 64 5.71 -4.56 -11.00
N GLY A 65 5.69 -5.88 -11.21
CA GLY A 65 6.20 -6.84 -10.24
C GLY A 65 7.72 -6.81 -10.10
N PRO A 66 8.27 -7.47 -9.07
CA PRO A 66 9.70 -7.66 -8.95
C PRO A 66 10.26 -8.36 -10.19
N GLY A 67 11.35 -7.84 -10.76
CA GLY A 67 11.95 -8.41 -11.97
C GLY A 67 11.15 -8.15 -13.25
N ALA A 68 10.13 -7.30 -13.21
CA ALA A 68 9.46 -6.81 -14.41
C ALA A 68 10.47 -6.04 -15.27
N SER A 69 11.19 -6.78 -16.12
CA SER A 69 11.97 -6.18 -17.19
C SER A 69 10.97 -5.74 -18.25
N ARG A 70 10.78 -4.44 -18.43
CA ARG A 70 10.42 -3.98 -19.76
C ARG A 70 11.60 -4.42 -20.63
N SER A 71 11.38 -5.31 -21.62
CA SER A 71 12.31 -5.42 -22.72
C SER A 71 12.68 -4.00 -23.11
N PRO A 72 13.98 -3.65 -23.19
CA PRO A 72 14.33 -2.37 -23.78
C PRO A 72 13.49 -2.30 -25.05
N ALA A 73 12.72 -1.23 -25.18
CA ALA A 73 12.00 -1.00 -26.41
C ALA A 73 13.04 -1.20 -27.51
N ASP A 74 12.71 -2.05 -28.48
CA ASP A 74 13.61 -2.20 -29.61
C ASP A 74 13.91 -0.77 -30.07
N PRO A 75 15.20 -0.32 -30.06
CA PRO A 75 15.52 1.06 -30.44
C PRO A 75 15.02 1.42 -31.82
N GLU A 76 14.64 0.41 -32.61
CA GLU A 76 14.12 0.53 -33.96
C GLU A 76 12.56 0.51 -34.01
N ASP A 77 11.85 0.29 -32.87
CA ASP A 77 10.37 0.42 -32.82
C ASP A 77 9.99 1.86 -32.45
N PRO A 78 9.64 2.72 -33.41
CA PRO A 78 9.26 4.12 -33.16
C PRO A 78 8.00 4.23 -32.30
N ASP A 79 7.13 3.20 -32.25
CA ASP A 79 5.92 3.14 -31.41
C ASP A 79 6.22 2.74 -29.95
N ALA A 80 7.43 2.26 -29.66
CA ALA A 80 7.83 1.87 -28.31
C ALA A 80 8.06 3.07 -27.38
N ILE A 81 8.30 4.25 -27.92
CA ILE A 81 8.72 5.46 -27.20
C ILE A 81 7.51 6.20 -26.58
N GLU A 82 6.31 6.01 -27.10
CA GLU A 82 5.12 6.81 -26.71
C GLU A 82 4.05 6.05 -25.90
N ARG A 83 4.32 4.86 -25.37
CA ARG A 83 3.30 4.15 -24.59
C ARG A 83 3.07 4.80 -23.23
N PRO A 84 1.87 5.36 -22.96
CA PRO A 84 1.56 5.92 -21.64
C PRO A 84 1.86 4.92 -20.52
N LEU A 85 2.32 5.42 -19.36
CA LEU A 85 2.77 4.59 -18.22
C LEU A 85 1.80 3.48 -17.81
N LEU A 86 0.48 3.69 -17.94
CA LEU A 86 -0.55 2.72 -17.59
C LEU A 86 -1.26 2.10 -18.81
N SER A 87 -0.67 2.17 -20.01
CA SER A 87 -1.28 1.62 -21.24
C SER A 87 -1.56 0.12 -21.16
N PHE A 88 -0.76 -0.62 -20.38
CA PHE A 88 -0.95 -2.05 -20.12
C PHE A 88 -2.24 -2.36 -19.33
N LEU A 89 -2.84 -1.36 -18.65
CA LEU A 89 -4.13 -1.47 -17.97
C LEU A 89 -5.29 -0.90 -18.80
N SER A 90 -5.08 -0.60 -20.08
CA SER A 90 -6.18 -0.16 -20.94
C SER A 90 -7.28 -1.21 -21.00
N GLN A 91 -8.53 -0.77 -21.22
CA GLN A 91 -9.67 -1.70 -21.33
C GLN A 91 -9.43 -2.79 -22.39
N ARG A 92 -8.74 -2.44 -23.49
CA ARG A 92 -8.38 -3.39 -24.56
C ARG A 92 -7.37 -4.42 -24.08
N ALA A 93 -6.30 -3.98 -23.39
CA ALA A 93 -5.27 -4.88 -22.89
C ALA A 93 -5.82 -5.84 -21.83
N VAL A 94 -6.62 -5.32 -20.89
CA VAL A 94 -7.25 -6.15 -19.85
C VAL A 94 -8.25 -7.15 -20.45
N ALA A 95 -9.07 -6.74 -21.42
CA ALA A 95 -9.99 -7.64 -22.08
C ALA A 95 -9.25 -8.77 -22.84
N ALA A 96 -8.16 -8.48 -23.52
CA ALA A 96 -7.33 -9.48 -24.18
C ALA A 96 -6.67 -10.44 -23.16
N GLU A 97 -6.23 -9.94 -22.00
CA GLU A 97 -5.63 -10.77 -20.96
C GLU A 97 -6.63 -11.73 -20.33
N VAL A 98 -7.94 -11.42 -20.29
CA VAL A 98 -8.99 -12.33 -19.77
C VAL A 98 -9.01 -13.67 -20.51
N ASP A 99 -8.72 -13.70 -21.81
CA ASP A 99 -8.68 -14.93 -22.59
C ASP A 99 -7.60 -15.91 -22.12
N HIS A 100 -6.59 -15.41 -21.41
CA HIS A 100 -5.49 -16.19 -20.85
C HIS A 100 -5.69 -16.53 -19.36
N ASN A 101 -6.86 -16.27 -18.79
CA ASN A 101 -7.12 -16.63 -17.39
C ASN A 101 -7.10 -18.15 -17.20
N PRO A 102 -6.52 -18.66 -16.09
CA PRO A 102 -6.63 -20.07 -15.75
C PRO A 102 -8.02 -20.41 -15.20
N PRO A 103 -8.47 -21.67 -15.31
CA PRO A 103 -9.64 -22.12 -14.55
C PRO A 103 -9.44 -21.86 -13.03
N PRO A 104 -10.45 -21.53 -12.27
CA PRO A 104 -11.88 -21.46 -12.62
C PRO A 104 -12.36 -20.08 -13.14
N PHE A 105 -11.45 -19.16 -13.47
CA PHE A 105 -11.83 -17.84 -13.98
C PHE A 105 -12.45 -17.91 -15.37
N HIS A 106 -13.39 -17.00 -15.64
CA HIS A 106 -13.96 -16.79 -16.96
C HIS A 106 -12.87 -16.41 -17.99
N ARG A 107 -12.95 -16.94 -19.21
CA ARG A 107 -11.90 -16.83 -20.24
C ARG A 107 -12.32 -16.10 -21.50
N VAL A 108 -13.48 -15.45 -21.52
CA VAL A 108 -13.93 -14.69 -22.70
C VAL A 108 -13.90 -13.22 -22.37
N GLY A 109 -12.86 -12.54 -22.84
CA GLY A 109 -12.63 -11.12 -22.67
C GLY A 109 -13.21 -10.30 -23.82
N ARG A 110 -14.08 -9.32 -23.52
CA ARG A 110 -14.60 -8.36 -24.50
C ARG A 110 -14.55 -6.95 -23.94
N VAL A 111 -14.09 -6.01 -24.75
CA VAL A 111 -14.07 -4.59 -24.37
C VAL A 111 -15.48 -4.07 -24.06
N SER A 112 -16.49 -4.52 -24.81
CA SER A 112 -17.91 -4.18 -24.55
C SER A 112 -18.35 -4.62 -23.15
N THR A 113 -18.04 -5.86 -22.77
CA THR A 113 -18.34 -6.42 -21.45
C THR A 113 -17.63 -5.66 -20.32
N MET A 114 -16.39 -5.23 -20.56
CA MET A 114 -15.68 -4.39 -19.61
C MET A 114 -16.32 -3.02 -19.46
N ARG A 115 -16.72 -2.36 -20.58
CA ARG A 115 -17.43 -1.06 -20.58
C ARG A 115 -18.80 -1.12 -19.92
N GLU A 116 -19.49 -2.24 -20.00
CA GLU A 116 -20.73 -2.47 -19.25
C GLU A 116 -20.49 -2.47 -17.72
N ARG A 117 -19.30 -2.82 -17.27
CA ARG A 117 -18.90 -2.83 -15.84
C ARG A 117 -18.29 -1.51 -15.41
N TRP A 118 -17.33 -1.03 -16.14
CA TRP A 118 -16.65 0.24 -15.88
C TRP A 118 -16.74 1.14 -17.12
N ARG A 119 -17.58 2.16 -17.03
CA ARG A 119 -17.81 3.08 -18.14
C ARG A 119 -16.53 3.82 -18.54
N HIS A 120 -15.70 4.17 -17.56
CA HIS A 120 -14.48 4.96 -17.72
C HIS A 120 -13.27 4.19 -17.22
N GLN A 121 -12.11 4.44 -17.83
CA GLN A 121 -10.84 3.84 -17.47
C GLN A 121 -10.43 4.21 -16.02
N SER A 122 -10.63 5.46 -15.62
CA SER A 122 -10.33 5.94 -14.27
C SER A 122 -11.13 5.19 -13.19
N GLY A 123 -12.40 4.95 -13.42
CA GLY A 123 -13.23 4.15 -12.50
C GLY A 123 -12.75 2.71 -12.36
N PHE A 124 -12.25 2.13 -13.45
CA PHE A 124 -11.64 0.80 -13.40
C PHE A 124 -10.33 0.82 -12.61
N ILE A 125 -9.42 1.76 -12.88
CA ILE A 125 -8.15 1.89 -12.15
C ILE A 125 -8.39 2.12 -10.67
N ALA A 126 -9.34 3.01 -10.30
CA ALA A 126 -9.69 3.27 -8.91
C ALA A 126 -10.21 2.00 -8.20
N ASP A 127 -11.06 1.20 -8.85
CA ASP A 127 -11.56 -0.06 -8.27
C ASP A 127 -10.46 -1.14 -8.21
N VAL A 128 -9.54 -1.20 -9.17
CA VAL A 128 -8.37 -2.10 -9.12
C VAL A 128 -7.43 -1.72 -7.98
N LEU A 129 -7.21 -0.42 -7.74
CA LEU A 129 -6.44 0.07 -6.60
C LEU A 129 -7.10 -0.33 -5.28
N ARG A 130 -8.41 -0.07 -5.12
CA ARG A 130 -9.17 -0.48 -3.91
C ARG A 130 -9.10 -1.98 -3.70
N PHE A 131 -9.30 -2.76 -4.75
CA PHE A 131 -9.24 -4.22 -4.68
C PHE A 131 -7.86 -4.73 -4.27
N GLY A 132 -6.80 -4.20 -4.87
CA GLY A 132 -5.44 -4.60 -4.53
C GLY A 132 -5.04 -4.28 -3.09
N LEU A 133 -5.50 -3.15 -2.59
CA LEU A 133 -5.27 -2.73 -1.22
C LEU A 133 -6.10 -3.55 -0.23
N TRP A 134 -7.37 -3.81 -0.56
CA TRP A 134 -8.26 -4.63 0.26
C TRP A 134 -7.76 -6.07 0.39
N ALA A 135 -7.34 -6.70 -0.70
CA ALA A 135 -6.75 -8.03 -0.70
C ALA A 135 -5.47 -8.12 0.15
N TRP A 136 -4.72 -7.02 0.20
CA TRP A 136 -3.49 -6.94 0.96
C TRP A 136 -3.70 -6.87 2.47
N HIS A 137 -4.76 -6.20 2.93
CA HIS A 137 -5.06 -6.09 4.36
C HIS A 137 -5.77 -7.32 4.92
N TYR A 138 -6.09 -8.30 4.08
CA TYR A 138 -6.74 -9.51 4.54
C TYR A 138 -5.73 -10.47 5.19
N PRO A 139 -6.08 -11.06 6.35
CA PRO A 139 -5.12 -11.66 7.30
C PRO A 139 -4.35 -12.90 6.84
N ALA A 140 -4.67 -13.53 5.74
CA ALA A 140 -4.43 -14.95 5.59
C ALA A 140 -3.02 -15.41 5.17
N ALA A 141 -2.13 -14.57 4.61
CA ALA A 141 -0.96 -15.15 3.94
C ALA A 141 0.43 -14.63 4.34
N HIS A 142 0.55 -13.56 5.13
CA HIS A 142 1.87 -12.95 5.38
C HIS A 142 2.09 -12.47 6.82
N GLN A 143 1.43 -13.09 7.81
CA GLN A 143 1.38 -12.55 9.17
C GLN A 143 2.45 -13.06 10.12
N ASP A 144 3.01 -14.25 9.91
CA ASP A 144 3.85 -14.87 10.93
C ASP A 144 5.12 -14.04 11.23
N GLU A 145 5.86 -13.61 10.21
CA GLU A 145 7.08 -12.82 10.42
C GLU A 145 6.81 -11.43 10.99
N ALA A 146 5.71 -10.78 10.57
CA ALA A 146 5.27 -9.50 11.10
C ALA A 146 4.74 -9.65 12.53
N ALA A 147 4.03 -10.73 12.82
CA ALA A 147 3.50 -11.03 14.15
C ALA A 147 4.65 -11.24 15.14
N ASP A 148 5.64 -12.07 14.79
CA ASP A 148 6.83 -12.29 15.62
C ASP A 148 7.60 -10.99 15.89
N ALA A 149 7.80 -10.16 14.87
CA ALA A 149 8.52 -8.89 15.02
C ALA A 149 7.73 -7.89 15.88
N ARG A 150 6.39 -7.90 15.75
CA ARG A 150 5.49 -7.08 16.57
C ARG A 150 5.50 -7.53 18.03
N GLU A 151 5.43 -8.83 18.28
CA GLU A 151 5.50 -9.40 19.62
C GLU A 151 6.83 -9.08 20.28
N GLU A 152 7.94 -9.20 19.55
CA GLU A 152 9.28 -8.81 20.02
C GLU A 152 9.36 -7.32 20.37
N ALA A 153 8.74 -6.45 19.55
CA ALA A 153 8.72 -5.00 19.81
C ALA A 153 7.88 -4.62 21.04
N ILE A 154 6.76 -5.31 21.29
CA ILE A 154 5.82 -4.99 22.38
C ILE A 154 6.26 -5.62 23.70
N GLY A 155 6.60 -6.90 23.71
CA GLY A 155 6.84 -7.66 24.93
C GLY A 155 8.15 -8.45 24.96
N GLY A 156 8.98 -8.35 23.94
CA GLY A 156 10.24 -9.08 23.85
C GLY A 156 11.36 -8.44 24.66
N PRO A 157 12.48 -9.16 24.83
CA PRO A 157 13.63 -8.70 25.58
C PRO A 157 14.39 -7.56 24.87
N ASP A 158 14.23 -7.40 23.56
CA ASP A 158 14.88 -6.36 22.75
C ASP A 158 13.85 -5.66 21.81
N PRO A 159 13.12 -4.67 22.33
CA PRO A 159 12.13 -3.92 21.52
C PRO A 159 12.76 -3.17 20.35
N VAL A 160 14.03 -2.75 20.45
CA VAL A 160 14.75 -2.08 19.36
C VAL A 160 14.92 -3.02 18.17
N ARG A 161 15.30 -4.26 18.44
CA ARG A 161 15.41 -5.30 17.43
C ARG A 161 14.03 -5.61 16.81
N GLY A 162 12.99 -5.70 17.63
CA GLY A 162 11.61 -5.90 17.16
C GLY A 162 11.17 -4.79 16.19
N ILE A 163 11.41 -3.52 16.54
CA ILE A 163 11.14 -2.36 15.67
C ILE A 163 11.90 -2.46 14.35
N HIS A 164 13.20 -2.75 14.38
CA HIS A 164 13.98 -2.89 13.15
C HIS A 164 13.46 -4.00 12.24
N ARG A 165 13.14 -5.17 12.80
CA ARG A 165 12.61 -6.31 12.06
C ARG A 165 11.25 -6.00 11.41
N LEU A 166 10.35 -5.37 12.18
CA LEU A 166 9.03 -4.97 11.71
C LEU A 166 9.13 -3.95 10.57
N CYS A 167 9.96 -2.93 10.72
CA CYS A 167 10.20 -1.91 9.69
C CYS A 167 10.90 -2.49 8.45
N TYR A 168 11.84 -3.41 8.62
CA TYR A 168 12.48 -4.11 7.52
C TYR A 168 11.47 -4.95 6.73
N TRP A 169 10.65 -5.72 7.43
CA TRP A 169 9.58 -6.50 6.83
C TRP A 169 8.61 -5.62 6.04
N ASP A 170 8.15 -4.51 6.63
CA ASP A 170 7.17 -3.62 5.99
C ASP A 170 7.69 -3.02 4.68
N VAL A 171 8.88 -2.40 4.69
CA VAL A 171 9.47 -1.80 3.47
C VAL A 171 9.78 -2.87 2.42
N THR A 172 10.29 -4.04 2.84
CA THR A 172 10.58 -5.14 1.91
C THR A 172 9.29 -5.67 1.25
N ARG A 173 8.22 -5.78 2.02
CA ARG A 173 6.91 -6.16 1.53
C ARG A 173 6.34 -5.14 0.55
N LEU A 174 6.39 -3.84 0.89
CA LEU A 174 5.97 -2.75 0.01
C LEU A 174 6.71 -2.80 -1.33
N LEU A 175 8.02 -2.96 -1.28
CA LEU A 175 8.88 -3.04 -2.47
C LEU A 175 8.51 -4.22 -3.39
N ARG A 176 8.06 -5.34 -2.82
CA ARG A 176 7.65 -6.55 -3.57
C ARG A 176 6.20 -6.52 -4.04
N THR A 177 5.38 -5.57 -3.58
CA THR A 177 3.95 -5.51 -3.86
C THR A 177 3.65 -4.72 -5.13
N PRO A 178 3.23 -5.35 -6.25
CA PRO A 178 2.97 -4.65 -7.50
C PRO A 178 1.86 -3.61 -7.41
N MET A 179 0.84 -3.87 -6.57
CA MET A 179 -0.25 -2.93 -6.33
C MET A 179 0.21 -1.66 -5.61
N PHE A 180 1.24 -1.76 -4.75
CA PHE A 180 1.86 -0.59 -4.17
C PHE A 180 2.53 0.28 -5.24
N ARG A 181 3.28 -0.34 -6.16
CA ARG A 181 3.92 0.36 -7.29
C ARG A 181 2.89 1.00 -8.22
N LEU A 182 1.78 0.32 -8.48
CA LEU A 182 0.65 0.92 -9.19
C LEU A 182 0.12 2.16 -8.45
N GLY A 183 0.00 2.08 -7.11
CA GLY A 183 -0.41 3.20 -6.27
C GLY A 183 0.51 4.41 -6.40
N LEU A 184 1.84 4.21 -6.45
CA LEU A 184 2.82 5.30 -6.66
C LEU A 184 2.65 5.98 -8.03
N VAL A 185 2.49 5.18 -9.11
CA VAL A 185 2.27 5.71 -10.46
C VAL A 185 0.93 6.46 -10.54
N ALA A 186 -0.11 5.91 -9.93
CA ALA A 186 -1.43 6.53 -9.90
C ALA A 186 -1.44 7.83 -9.06
N ALA A 187 -0.68 7.87 -7.95
CA ALA A 187 -0.55 9.07 -7.12
C ALA A 187 0.03 10.27 -7.90
N ALA A 188 1.00 10.01 -8.78
CA ALA A 188 1.57 11.06 -9.64
C ALA A 188 0.55 11.67 -10.63
N GLN A 189 -0.56 10.97 -10.90
CA GLN A 189 -1.63 11.41 -11.80
C GLN A 189 -2.92 11.80 -11.06
N ALA A 190 -2.95 11.68 -9.73
CA ALA A 190 -4.16 11.85 -8.93
C ALA A 190 -4.71 13.29 -8.94
N GLU A 191 -3.89 14.29 -9.22
CA GLU A 191 -4.34 15.70 -9.32
C GLU A 191 -5.40 15.86 -10.42
N GLY A 192 -5.20 15.20 -11.56
CA GLY A 192 -6.11 15.27 -12.71
C GLY A 192 -7.30 14.30 -12.66
N ASP A 193 -7.36 13.36 -11.71
CA ASP A 193 -8.39 12.32 -11.65
C ASP A 193 -8.96 12.13 -10.24
N ALA A 194 -10.17 12.66 -10.02
CA ALA A 194 -10.84 12.62 -8.73
C ALA A 194 -11.10 11.20 -8.21
N LEU A 195 -11.41 10.23 -9.08
CA LEU A 195 -11.69 8.84 -8.68
C LEU A 195 -10.42 8.13 -8.21
N VAL A 196 -9.30 8.37 -8.90
CA VAL A 196 -7.99 7.84 -8.54
C VAL A 196 -7.51 8.47 -7.24
N ARG A 197 -7.66 9.79 -7.09
CA ARG A 197 -7.32 10.52 -5.86
C ARG A 197 -8.09 9.98 -4.65
N GLU A 198 -9.40 9.78 -4.78
CA GLU A 198 -10.24 9.20 -3.72
C GLU A 198 -9.75 7.80 -3.32
N ALA A 199 -9.47 6.92 -4.30
CA ALA A 199 -8.99 5.57 -4.02
C ALA A 199 -7.64 5.56 -3.29
N ILE A 200 -6.73 6.49 -3.61
CA ILE A 200 -5.43 6.63 -2.93
C ILE A 200 -5.61 7.19 -1.52
N SER A 201 -6.47 8.20 -1.34
CA SER A 201 -6.78 8.76 -0.01
C SER A 201 -7.37 7.70 0.92
N GLU A 202 -8.30 6.89 0.43
CA GLU A 202 -8.89 5.77 1.19
C GLU A 202 -7.84 4.73 1.62
N ARG A 203 -6.80 4.53 0.82
CA ARG A 203 -5.66 3.68 1.20
C ARG A 203 -5.04 4.16 2.51
N HIS A 204 -4.69 5.44 2.62
CA HIS A 204 -4.11 5.99 3.83
C HIS A 204 -5.07 5.85 5.01
N GLN A 205 -6.34 6.19 4.82
CA GLN A 205 -7.38 6.07 5.86
C GLN A 205 -7.59 4.63 6.34
N THR A 206 -7.37 3.62 5.50
CA THR A 206 -7.54 2.21 5.86
C THR A 206 -6.31 1.64 6.56
N ASN A 207 -5.12 2.08 6.18
CA ASN A 207 -3.85 1.59 6.73
C ASN A 207 -3.51 2.19 8.10
N THR A 208 -3.72 3.48 8.24
CA THR A 208 -3.35 4.25 9.43
C THR A 208 -3.91 3.67 10.74
N PRO A 209 -5.19 3.19 10.83
CA PRO A 209 -5.71 2.64 12.08
C PRO A 209 -4.98 1.40 12.60
N HIS A 210 -4.47 0.52 11.70
CA HIS A 210 -3.72 -0.67 12.12
C HIS A 210 -2.39 -0.30 12.76
N TRP A 211 -1.67 0.64 12.15
CA TRP A 211 -0.41 1.12 12.68
C TRP A 211 -0.58 1.92 13.96
N LYS A 212 -1.61 2.77 14.04
CA LYS A 212 -1.95 3.50 15.27
C LYS A 212 -2.21 2.57 16.44
N ARG A 213 -2.97 1.47 16.22
CA ARG A 213 -3.22 0.47 17.26
C ARG A 213 -1.90 -0.14 17.74
N PHE A 214 -1.02 -0.53 16.82
CA PHE A 214 0.31 -1.03 17.19
C PHE A 214 1.11 -0.01 17.98
N TYR A 215 1.13 1.26 17.58
CA TYR A 215 1.84 2.31 18.32
C TYR A 215 1.26 2.54 19.71
N GLN A 216 -0.07 2.50 19.85
CA GLN A 216 -0.73 2.59 21.15
C GLN A 216 -0.35 1.43 22.07
N GLU A 217 -0.40 0.20 21.56
CA GLU A 217 0.01 -1.01 22.29
C GLU A 217 1.48 -0.94 22.71
N PHE A 218 2.36 -0.48 21.82
CA PHE A 218 3.77 -0.28 22.11
C PHE A 218 3.99 0.76 23.21
N LEU A 219 3.38 1.93 23.12
CA LEU A 219 3.49 2.97 24.14
C LEU A 219 3.01 2.47 25.50
N GLN A 220 1.85 1.82 25.54
CA GLN A 220 1.28 1.26 26.76
C GLN A 220 2.17 0.18 27.38
N ALA A 221 2.68 -0.75 26.59
CA ALA A 221 3.51 -1.85 27.06
C ALA A 221 4.83 -1.37 27.70
N HIS A 222 5.35 -0.23 27.24
CA HIS A 222 6.62 0.33 27.73
C HIS A 222 6.44 1.50 28.71
N GLY A 223 5.20 1.79 29.15
CA GLY A 223 4.94 2.93 30.05
C GLY A 223 5.37 4.27 29.45
N LEU A 224 5.05 4.46 28.17
CA LEU A 224 5.44 5.62 27.39
C LEU A 224 4.20 6.45 27.00
N ARG A 225 4.38 7.75 26.80
CA ARG A 225 3.38 8.66 26.26
C ARG A 225 3.99 9.62 25.24
N LEU A 226 3.15 10.19 24.41
CA LEU A 226 3.57 11.23 23.48
C LEU A 226 3.92 12.52 24.25
N ARG A 227 4.88 13.27 23.71
CA ARG A 227 5.19 14.62 24.18
C ARG A 227 4.00 15.55 23.98
N PRO A 228 3.84 16.61 24.81
CA PRO A 228 2.88 17.66 24.54
C PRO A 228 3.07 18.26 23.13
N GLY A 229 1.98 18.46 22.40
CA GLY A 229 1.99 19.01 21.04
C GLY A 229 2.29 18.00 19.94
N THR A 230 2.53 16.73 20.28
CA THR A 230 2.69 15.63 19.30
C THR A 230 1.45 14.74 19.30
N SER A 231 0.95 14.41 18.12
CA SER A 231 -0.17 13.47 17.96
C SER A 231 0.29 12.12 17.41
N LEU A 232 -0.48 11.09 17.72
CA LEU A 232 -0.25 9.75 17.15
C LEU A 232 -0.50 9.73 15.64
N ASP A 233 -1.40 10.59 15.16
CA ASP A 233 -1.69 10.74 13.74
C ASP A 233 -0.48 11.26 12.98
N GLU A 234 0.13 12.34 13.47
CA GLU A 234 1.35 12.89 12.88
C GLU A 234 2.50 11.88 12.86
N CYS A 235 2.71 11.14 13.96
CA CYS A 235 3.73 10.10 13.99
C CYS A 235 3.47 8.98 12.97
N ALA A 236 2.21 8.56 12.82
CA ALA A 236 1.83 7.53 11.86
C ALA A 236 1.99 8.01 10.41
N ASP A 237 1.59 9.24 10.12
CA ASP A 237 1.70 9.84 8.80
C ASP A 237 3.17 10.08 8.41
N LEU A 238 4.01 10.54 9.34
CA LEU A 238 5.46 10.67 9.12
C LEU A 238 6.12 9.33 8.80
N LEU A 239 5.82 8.27 9.57
CA LEU A 239 6.38 6.94 9.30
C LEU A 239 5.90 6.37 7.97
N ALA A 240 4.62 6.57 7.62
CA ALA A 240 4.09 6.16 6.33
C ALA A 240 4.78 6.90 5.17
N ALA A 241 4.97 8.22 5.29
CA ALA A 241 5.66 9.02 4.28
C ALA A 241 7.15 8.59 4.12
N VAL A 242 7.82 8.29 5.22
CA VAL A 242 9.20 7.77 5.19
C VAL A 242 9.24 6.40 4.50
N ALA A 243 8.31 5.49 4.84
CA ALA A 243 8.24 4.17 4.20
C ALA A 243 8.03 4.28 2.69
N ASP A 244 7.05 5.08 2.25
CA ASP A 244 6.76 5.34 0.83
C ASP A 244 8.01 5.92 0.12
N GLY A 245 8.67 6.92 0.71
CA GLY A 245 9.88 7.54 0.18
C GLY A 245 11.07 6.58 0.06
N LEU A 246 11.25 5.69 1.05
CA LEU A 246 12.32 4.69 1.02
C LEU A 246 12.08 3.64 -0.06
N VAL A 247 10.83 3.25 -0.29
CA VAL A 247 10.49 2.34 -1.41
C VAL A 247 10.76 3.00 -2.75
N VAL A 248 10.37 4.27 -2.93
CA VAL A 248 10.70 5.02 -4.17
C VAL A 248 12.21 5.05 -4.39
N ARG A 249 12.99 5.36 -3.34
CA ARG A 249 14.45 5.40 -3.40
C ARG A 249 15.05 4.03 -3.78
N ALA A 250 14.59 2.94 -3.16
CA ALA A 250 15.07 1.60 -3.46
C ALA A 250 14.67 1.11 -4.87
N LEU A 251 13.55 1.60 -5.42
CA LEU A 251 13.14 1.32 -6.80
C LEU A 251 13.96 2.09 -7.82
N ALA A 252 14.33 3.34 -7.49
CA ALA A 252 15.12 4.20 -8.38
C ALA A 252 16.61 3.81 -8.38
N ASP A 253 17.12 3.40 -7.23
CA ASP A 253 18.51 2.97 -7.06
C ASP A 253 18.56 1.68 -6.21
N PRO A 254 18.70 0.50 -6.86
CA PRO A 254 18.82 -0.78 -6.15
C PRO A 254 20.06 -0.90 -5.26
N GLN A 255 21.07 -0.03 -5.44
CA GLN A 255 22.28 0.01 -4.61
C GLN A 255 22.15 1.01 -3.44
N ALA A 256 21.06 1.77 -3.37
CA ALA A 256 20.82 2.67 -2.24
C ALA A 256 20.84 1.91 -0.91
N PRO A 257 21.56 2.41 0.12
CA PRO A 257 21.71 1.73 1.41
C PRO A 257 20.41 1.84 2.27
N VAL A 258 19.28 1.45 1.68
CA VAL A 258 17.99 1.43 2.36
C VAL A 258 17.87 0.24 3.31
N PHE A 259 18.56 -0.87 2.99
CA PHE A 259 18.48 -2.13 3.71
C PHE A 259 19.86 -2.65 4.16
N ASP A 260 19.87 -3.25 5.35
CA ASP A 260 20.85 -4.23 5.76
C ASP A 260 20.16 -5.59 5.84
N HIS A 261 20.30 -6.39 4.79
CA HIS A 261 19.66 -7.70 4.70
C HIS A 261 20.23 -8.71 5.69
N ALA A 262 21.51 -8.60 6.05
CA ALA A 262 22.16 -9.51 6.98
C ALA A 262 21.62 -9.34 8.40
N GLN A 263 21.38 -8.11 8.80
CA GLN A 263 20.84 -7.77 10.12
C GLN A 263 19.32 -7.59 10.14
N ARG A 264 18.62 -7.74 9.00
CA ARG A 264 17.20 -7.47 8.85
C ARG A 264 16.81 -6.08 9.37
N ARG A 265 17.55 -5.06 8.92
CA ARG A 265 17.35 -3.64 9.27
C ARG A 265 17.04 -2.83 8.03
N SER A 266 16.33 -1.72 8.23
CA SER A 266 16.07 -0.71 7.18
C SER A 266 16.18 0.70 7.75
N LEU A 267 16.35 1.69 6.88
CA LEU A 267 16.32 3.09 7.28
C LEU A 267 14.98 3.49 7.91
N LEU A 268 13.88 2.80 7.59
CA LEU A 268 12.59 3.02 8.27
C LEU A 268 12.70 2.69 9.77
N GLY A 269 13.39 1.62 10.15
CA GLY A 269 13.63 1.29 11.55
C GLY A 269 14.43 2.38 12.28
N THR A 270 15.45 2.94 11.63
CA THR A 270 16.20 4.08 12.16
C THR A 270 15.32 5.32 12.33
N ALA A 271 14.47 5.62 11.34
CA ALA A 271 13.52 6.73 11.42
C ALA A 271 12.49 6.52 12.55
N ALA A 272 11.97 5.31 12.72
CA ALA A 272 11.05 4.97 13.81
C ALA A 272 11.71 5.19 15.19
N LEU A 273 12.94 4.74 15.36
CA LEU A 273 13.68 4.99 16.62
C LEU A 273 13.95 6.48 16.85
N ALA A 274 14.27 7.24 15.81
CA ALA A 274 14.47 8.69 15.92
C ALA A 274 13.16 9.41 16.31
N LEU A 275 12.02 9.00 15.73
CA LEU A 275 10.71 9.52 16.12
C LEU A 275 10.34 9.14 17.56
N ILE A 276 10.58 7.92 17.99
CA ILE A 276 10.35 7.50 19.37
C ILE A 276 11.21 8.37 20.30
N ALA A 277 12.50 8.52 20.04
CA ALA A 277 13.39 9.33 20.88
C ALA A 277 12.98 10.81 20.93
N GLY A 278 12.46 11.36 19.81
CA GLY A 278 12.03 12.76 19.72
C GLY A 278 10.63 13.01 20.30
N CYS A 279 9.66 12.16 19.94
CA CYS A 279 8.24 12.42 20.17
C CYS A 279 7.67 11.74 21.42
N VAL A 280 8.44 10.88 22.10
CA VAL A 280 7.95 10.06 23.20
C VAL A 280 8.73 10.33 24.49
N VAL A 281 8.05 10.23 25.62
CA VAL A 281 8.61 10.35 26.97
C VAL A 281 8.05 9.26 27.87
N ARG A 282 8.68 9.02 29.02
CA ARG A 282 8.15 8.08 30.02
C ARG A 282 6.86 8.62 30.64
N GLU A 283 5.93 7.73 30.93
CA GLU A 283 4.75 8.08 31.69
C GLU A 283 5.17 8.59 33.09
N GLY A 284 4.58 9.70 33.53
CA GLY A 284 4.97 10.34 34.81
C GLY A 284 6.22 11.23 34.73
N GLU A 285 6.92 11.34 33.62
CA GLU A 285 8.05 12.27 33.45
C GLU A 285 7.57 13.73 33.61
N ALA A 286 7.98 14.36 34.73
CA ALA A 286 7.64 15.77 34.98
C ALA A 286 8.47 16.70 34.08
N GLY A 287 7.85 17.78 33.60
CA GLY A 287 8.55 18.79 32.80
C GLY A 287 8.80 18.41 31.34
N ALA A 288 8.11 17.39 30.82
CA ALA A 288 8.16 17.10 29.39
C ALA A 288 7.68 18.32 28.58
N THR A 289 8.53 18.80 27.69
CA THR A 289 8.30 19.96 26.82
C THR A 289 7.95 19.54 25.39
N PRO A 290 7.25 20.38 24.62
CA PRO A 290 7.04 20.16 23.18
C PRO A 290 8.37 19.97 22.44
N LEU A 291 8.34 19.24 21.31
CA LEU A 291 9.52 18.92 20.51
C LEU A 291 10.26 20.20 20.05
N GLU A 292 9.52 21.24 19.65
CA GLU A 292 10.08 22.52 19.24
C GLU A 292 10.88 23.20 20.36
N GLN A 293 10.42 23.05 21.61
CA GLN A 293 11.14 23.60 22.77
C GLN A 293 12.43 22.82 23.03
N VAL A 294 12.38 21.49 22.91
CA VAL A 294 13.58 20.63 23.00
C VAL A 294 14.64 21.09 22.00
N VAL A 295 14.24 21.31 20.75
CA VAL A 295 15.16 21.78 19.67
C VAL A 295 15.72 23.16 19.97
N ARG A 296 14.89 24.11 20.45
CA ARG A 296 15.34 25.45 20.86
C ARG A 296 16.37 25.38 22.00
N ASP A 297 16.10 24.54 23.00
CA ASP A 297 17.01 24.38 24.15
C ASP A 297 18.35 23.72 23.74
N MET A 298 18.32 22.79 22.77
CA MET A 298 19.53 22.22 22.18
C MET A 298 20.35 23.28 21.42
N ALA A 299 19.70 24.07 20.57
CA ALA A 299 20.34 25.13 19.79
C ALA A 299 20.87 26.27 20.65
N GLY A 300 20.17 26.61 21.76
CA GLY A 300 20.60 27.66 22.69
C GLY A 300 21.78 27.29 23.61
N LYS A 301 22.13 26.01 23.69
CA LYS A 301 23.24 25.50 24.53
C LYS A 301 24.60 25.45 23.83
N VAL A 302 24.74 26.02 22.63
CA VAL A 302 26.06 26.13 21.99
C VAL A 302 26.89 27.11 22.81
N PRO A 303 27.96 26.65 23.52
CA PRO A 303 28.86 27.57 24.22
C PRO A 303 29.46 28.50 23.18
N ALA A 304 29.47 29.79 23.47
CA ALA A 304 30.24 30.74 22.66
C ALA A 304 31.66 30.23 22.52
N ALA A 305 32.15 30.11 21.29
CA ALA A 305 33.52 29.63 21.03
C ALA A 305 34.49 30.42 21.93
N PRO A 306 35.39 29.76 22.67
CA PRO A 306 36.32 30.48 23.54
C PRO A 306 37.22 31.37 22.68
N GLY A 307 37.01 32.69 22.76
CA GLY A 307 37.95 33.73 22.50
C GLY A 307 38.69 33.72 21.16
N ALA A 308 38.11 34.43 20.16
CA ALA A 308 39.00 35.21 19.31
C ALA A 308 39.62 36.35 20.15
N ARG A 309 40.78 36.09 20.73
CA ARG A 309 41.61 37.15 21.29
C ARG A 309 41.99 38.05 20.10
N THR A 310 41.44 39.25 20.10
CA THR A 310 41.97 40.35 19.29
C THR A 310 43.44 40.56 19.63
N ALA A 311 44.29 40.34 18.65
CA ALA A 311 45.65 40.84 18.61
C ALA A 311 45.69 42.18 17.87
#